data_6ae1d1fea026c21fdcab7e6e648ba695
#
_entry.id   6ae1d1fea026c21fdcab7e6e648ba695
#
_cell.length_a   1.000
_cell.length_b   1.000
_cell.length_c   1.000
_cell.angle_alpha   90.00
_cell.angle_beta   90.00
_cell.angle_gamma   90.00
#
_symmetry.space_group_name_H-M   'P 1'
#
loop_
_entity.id
_entity.type
_entity.pdbx_description
1 polymer ?
#
loop_
_entity_poly.entity_id
_entity_poly.type
_entity_poly.pdbx_seq_one_letter_code
_entity_poly.pdbx_strand_id
1 'polypeptide(L)'
;MPPSHQAQGDSLTASLVLASDVHIQHMADRRGRLLLDLIERLSPEVEVLVLNGDIFDFCFGDAAYYRRKFRPLGEALAAAAKRGIRVVFVEGNHEVHMDRSGWAGVEFVLAKDFALTLRSGERIKITQGDLITEDPLYRACRGLIKSQFARRAAGYIPGGWLDAYSLRHAKISRSQDRYRTLNHQRILDAFRAWVDEGAFDHGIIGHFHVPYAEPRHGRSGLLLSVDSWDRPNALIYRDGQFQRVHLQEPGLPFVAEPVVSLFS
;
A
#
# COMPACT_ATOMS: atom_id res chain seq x y z
N MET A 1 -32.80 25.68 -19.34
CA MET A 1 -32.18 24.97 -18.20
C MET A 1 -30.70 25.15 -18.36
N PRO A 2 -29.97 25.77 -17.44
CA PRO A 2 -28.51 25.81 -17.50
C PRO A 2 -27.94 24.41 -17.20
N PRO A 3 -26.81 24.01 -17.80
CA PRO A 3 -26.18 22.73 -17.51
C PRO A 3 -25.70 22.74 -16.07
N SER A 4 -26.01 21.68 -15.34
CA SER A 4 -25.49 21.41 -14.00
C SER A 4 -23.96 21.31 -14.08
N HIS A 5 -23.25 22.30 -13.55
CA HIS A 5 -21.85 22.15 -13.21
C HIS A 5 -21.73 21.04 -12.15
N GLN A 6 -21.52 19.79 -12.59
CA GLN A 6 -20.88 18.80 -11.75
C GLN A 6 -19.49 19.36 -11.41
N ALA A 7 -19.27 19.67 -10.15
CA ALA A 7 -17.94 19.94 -9.64
C ALA A 7 -17.08 18.69 -9.91
N GLN A 8 -16.31 18.71 -11.01
CA GLN A 8 -15.24 17.76 -11.25
C GLN A 8 -14.21 18.05 -10.17
N GLY A 9 -14.19 17.23 -9.12
CA GLY A 9 -13.08 17.24 -8.16
C GLY A 9 -11.77 17.09 -8.95
N ASP A 10 -10.75 17.86 -8.56
CA ASP A 10 -9.47 17.91 -9.25
C ASP A 10 -8.91 16.51 -9.48
N SER A 11 -8.56 16.22 -10.75
CA SER A 11 -7.90 14.97 -11.13
C SER A 11 -6.46 14.97 -10.58
N LEU A 12 -6.04 13.87 -9.98
CA LEU A 12 -4.69 13.70 -9.44
C LEU A 12 -3.74 13.26 -10.57
N THR A 13 -2.74 14.09 -10.87
CA THR A 13 -1.67 13.78 -11.83
C THR A 13 -0.35 13.58 -11.12
N ALA A 14 0.34 12.47 -11.39
CA ALA A 14 1.65 12.15 -10.86
C ALA A 14 2.28 11.00 -11.67
N SER A 15 3.60 10.82 -11.62
CA SER A 15 4.23 9.64 -12.22
C SER A 15 3.96 8.39 -11.37
N LEU A 16 4.04 8.52 -10.04
CA LEU A 16 3.73 7.45 -9.09
C LEU A 16 2.67 7.92 -8.10
N VAL A 17 1.70 7.07 -7.83
CA VAL A 17 0.79 7.19 -6.68
C VAL A 17 0.91 5.92 -5.84
N LEU A 18 1.13 6.05 -4.53
CA LEU A 18 1.30 4.93 -3.62
C LEU A 18 0.45 5.10 -2.38
N ALA A 19 -0.35 4.08 -2.06
CA ALA A 19 -1.06 3.93 -0.79
C ALA A 19 -0.57 2.67 -0.07
N SER A 20 -0.41 2.74 1.25
CA SER A 20 0.05 1.65 2.11
C SER A 20 -0.68 1.70 3.45
N ASP A 21 -0.75 0.57 4.16
CA ASP A 21 -1.23 0.51 5.54
C ASP A 21 -2.62 1.13 5.75
N VAL A 22 -3.53 0.87 4.81
CA VAL A 22 -4.89 1.44 4.78
C VAL A 22 -5.79 0.78 5.80
N HIS A 23 -5.67 -0.55 5.97
CA HIS A 23 -6.44 -1.36 6.93
C HIS A 23 -7.96 -1.22 6.78
N ILE A 24 -8.48 -1.51 5.60
CA ILE A 24 -9.91 -1.49 5.29
C ILE A 24 -10.59 -2.73 5.90
N GLN A 25 -11.64 -2.52 6.67
CA GLN A 25 -12.53 -3.59 7.14
C GLN A 25 -13.68 -3.82 6.16
N HIS A 26 -14.31 -2.74 5.73
CA HIS A 26 -15.40 -2.77 4.76
C HIS A 26 -15.25 -1.64 3.75
N MET A 27 -15.61 -1.90 2.49
CA MET A 27 -15.53 -0.85 1.45
C MET A 27 -16.44 0.36 1.71
N ALA A 28 -17.50 0.17 2.49
CA ALA A 28 -18.38 1.26 2.92
C ALA A 28 -17.79 2.14 4.04
N ASP A 29 -16.70 1.73 4.70
CA ASP A 29 -16.03 2.51 5.72
C ASP A 29 -15.35 3.75 5.10
N ARG A 30 -15.03 4.74 5.93
CA ARG A 30 -14.37 5.97 5.49
C ARG A 30 -13.10 5.69 4.70
N ARG A 31 -12.24 4.77 5.17
CA ARG A 31 -10.99 4.40 4.49
C ARG A 31 -11.25 3.76 3.12
N GLY A 32 -12.24 2.85 3.03
CA GLY A 32 -12.63 2.22 1.78
C GLY A 32 -13.14 3.23 0.75
N ARG A 33 -14.03 4.15 1.16
CA ARG A 33 -14.56 5.21 0.29
C ARG A 33 -13.46 6.17 -0.20
N LEU A 34 -12.55 6.56 0.69
CA LEU A 34 -11.43 7.46 0.33
C LEU A 34 -10.45 6.80 -0.64
N LEU A 35 -10.17 5.50 -0.47
CA LEU A 35 -9.32 4.78 -1.42
C LEU A 35 -9.99 4.65 -2.79
N LEU A 36 -11.30 4.40 -2.84
CA LEU A 36 -12.04 4.38 -4.10
C LEU A 36 -12.03 5.76 -4.77
N ASP A 37 -12.33 6.83 -4.03
CA ASP A 37 -12.29 8.21 -4.54
C ASP A 37 -10.91 8.57 -5.09
N LEU A 38 -9.84 8.21 -4.37
CA LEU A 38 -8.47 8.41 -4.86
C LEU A 38 -8.26 7.71 -6.21
N ILE A 39 -8.60 6.42 -6.32
CA ILE A 39 -8.38 5.62 -7.54
C ILE A 39 -9.23 6.13 -8.71
N GLU A 40 -10.47 6.48 -8.47
CA GLU A 40 -11.40 6.99 -9.49
C GLU A 40 -10.93 8.32 -10.08
N ARG A 41 -10.31 9.17 -9.24
CA ARG A 41 -9.83 10.51 -9.61
C ARG A 41 -8.38 10.54 -10.12
N LEU A 42 -7.71 9.40 -10.27
CA LEU A 42 -6.41 9.36 -10.94
C LEU A 42 -6.55 9.78 -12.41
N SER A 43 -5.71 10.73 -12.85
CA SER A 43 -5.56 11.07 -14.25
C SER A 43 -5.04 9.86 -15.05
N PRO A 44 -5.45 9.68 -16.31
CA PRO A 44 -4.82 8.70 -17.21
C PRO A 44 -3.31 8.93 -17.42
N GLU A 45 -2.79 10.10 -17.06
CA GLU A 45 -1.36 10.43 -17.12
C GLU A 45 -0.55 9.78 -15.98
N VAL A 46 -1.22 9.27 -14.95
CA VAL A 46 -0.54 8.52 -13.88
C VAL A 46 0.10 7.29 -14.49
N GLU A 47 1.41 7.16 -14.28
CA GLU A 47 2.18 6.07 -14.85
C GLU A 47 1.94 4.77 -14.08
N VAL A 48 1.98 4.85 -12.73
CA VAL A 48 1.81 3.68 -11.87
C VAL A 48 1.07 4.03 -10.57
N LEU A 49 0.10 3.17 -10.22
CA LEU A 49 -0.52 3.09 -8.90
C LEU A 49 0.02 1.88 -8.17
N VAL A 50 0.58 2.08 -6.98
CA VAL A 50 1.07 1.00 -6.10
C VAL A 50 0.23 0.94 -4.84
N LEU A 51 -0.38 -0.20 -4.57
CA LEU A 51 -0.95 -0.55 -3.28
C LEU A 51 0.10 -1.38 -2.53
N ASN A 52 0.78 -0.77 -1.55
CA ASN A 52 1.98 -1.32 -0.93
C ASN A 52 1.69 -2.08 0.37
N GLY A 53 0.80 -3.05 0.30
CA GLY A 53 0.48 -3.95 1.41
C GLY A 53 -0.34 -3.34 2.54
N ASP A 54 -0.92 -4.21 3.35
CA ASP A 54 -1.78 -3.89 4.47
C ASP A 54 -2.94 -2.95 4.08
N ILE A 55 -3.46 -3.17 2.85
CA ILE A 55 -4.63 -2.45 2.35
C ILE A 55 -5.90 -2.87 3.10
N PHE A 56 -5.94 -4.12 3.55
CA PHE A 56 -7.03 -4.68 4.33
C PHE A 56 -6.60 -4.98 5.76
N ASP A 57 -7.55 -5.00 6.70
CA ASP A 57 -7.32 -5.57 8.03
C ASP A 57 -7.04 -7.08 7.94
N PHE A 58 -7.65 -7.74 6.98
CA PHE A 58 -7.32 -9.08 6.52
C PHE A 58 -8.00 -9.36 5.18
N CYS A 59 -7.28 -10.01 4.27
CA CYS A 59 -7.83 -10.49 3.01
C CYS A 59 -7.21 -11.82 2.60
N PHE A 60 -8.06 -12.79 2.28
CA PHE A 60 -7.67 -14.04 1.66
C PHE A 60 -8.17 -14.09 0.22
N GLY A 61 -7.30 -13.75 -0.75
CA GLY A 61 -7.66 -13.51 -2.15
C GLY A 61 -8.32 -14.70 -2.83
N ASP A 62 -7.98 -15.94 -2.45
CA ASP A 62 -8.57 -17.16 -3.02
C ASP A 62 -10.01 -17.43 -2.53
N ALA A 63 -10.43 -16.82 -1.39
CA ALA A 63 -11.76 -17.09 -0.86
C ALA A 63 -12.85 -16.24 -1.52
N ALA A 64 -13.91 -16.88 -1.98
CA ALA A 64 -15.05 -16.22 -2.63
C ALA A 64 -15.72 -15.14 -1.74
N TYR A 65 -15.65 -15.32 -0.42
CA TYR A 65 -16.14 -14.32 0.53
C TYR A 65 -15.40 -12.98 0.38
N TYR A 66 -14.07 -12.98 0.41
CA TYR A 66 -13.27 -11.76 0.29
C TYR A 66 -13.34 -11.17 -1.11
N ARG A 67 -13.40 -11.98 -2.16
CA ARG A 67 -13.63 -11.50 -3.53
C ARG A 67 -14.93 -10.72 -3.65
N ARG A 68 -16.00 -11.17 -2.97
CA ARG A 68 -17.28 -10.41 -2.92
C ARG A 68 -17.18 -9.16 -2.03
N LYS A 69 -16.57 -9.29 -0.84
CA LYS A 69 -16.43 -8.22 0.14
C LYS A 69 -15.66 -7.02 -0.42
N PHE A 70 -14.59 -7.29 -1.16
CA PHE A 70 -13.71 -6.26 -1.72
C PHE A 70 -13.85 -6.08 -3.23
N ARG A 71 -14.94 -6.58 -3.81
CA ARG A 71 -15.24 -6.42 -5.24
C ARG A 71 -15.18 -4.97 -5.73
N PRO A 72 -15.71 -3.96 -5.01
CA PRO A 72 -15.65 -2.57 -5.48
C PRO A 72 -14.21 -2.07 -5.70
N LEU A 73 -13.26 -2.47 -4.84
CA LEU A 73 -11.86 -2.12 -5.05
C LEU A 73 -11.29 -2.80 -6.29
N GLY A 74 -11.53 -4.09 -6.48
CA GLY A 74 -11.08 -4.81 -7.67
C GLY A 74 -11.63 -4.19 -8.97
N GLU A 75 -12.89 -3.75 -8.97
CA GLU A 75 -13.52 -3.06 -10.11
C GLU A 75 -12.88 -1.70 -10.38
N ALA A 76 -12.60 -0.90 -9.32
CA ALA A 76 -11.93 0.39 -9.44
C ALA A 76 -10.49 0.25 -9.98
N LEU A 77 -9.73 -0.74 -9.50
CA LEU A 77 -8.38 -1.03 -9.99
C LEU A 77 -8.39 -1.48 -11.45
N ALA A 78 -9.34 -2.35 -11.83
CA ALA A 78 -9.51 -2.76 -13.22
C ALA A 78 -9.88 -1.57 -14.14
N ALA A 79 -10.70 -0.64 -13.66
CA ALA A 79 -11.02 0.59 -14.37
C ALA A 79 -9.79 1.50 -14.52
N ALA A 80 -8.95 1.63 -13.48
CA ALA A 80 -7.69 2.35 -13.56
C ALA A 80 -6.74 1.73 -14.60
N ALA A 81 -6.61 0.40 -14.59
CA ALA A 81 -5.79 -0.32 -15.56
C ALA A 81 -6.29 -0.11 -17.00
N LYS A 82 -7.62 -0.07 -17.23
CA LYS A 82 -8.21 0.23 -18.54
C LYS A 82 -7.92 1.67 -19.01
N ARG A 83 -7.67 2.61 -18.08
CA ARG A 83 -7.23 3.98 -18.41
C ARG A 83 -5.75 4.05 -18.76
N GLY A 84 -5.01 2.93 -18.75
CA GLY A 84 -3.58 2.86 -19.08
C GLY A 84 -2.66 3.00 -17.87
N ILE A 85 -3.19 3.08 -16.66
CA ILE A 85 -2.40 3.14 -15.44
C ILE A 85 -1.88 1.74 -15.12
N ARG A 86 -0.58 1.56 -14.91
CA ARG A 86 -0.02 0.33 -14.37
C ARG A 86 -0.45 0.17 -12.91
N VAL A 87 -1.17 -0.88 -12.58
CA VAL A 87 -1.66 -1.13 -11.21
C VAL A 87 -0.88 -2.27 -10.59
N VAL A 88 -0.19 -1.99 -9.49
CA VAL A 88 0.64 -2.95 -8.76
C VAL A 88 0.09 -3.12 -7.34
N PHE A 89 -0.09 -4.37 -6.91
CA PHE A 89 -0.46 -4.72 -5.54
C PHE A 89 0.66 -5.55 -4.91
N VAL A 90 1.37 -4.95 -3.97
CA VAL A 90 2.38 -5.63 -3.14
C VAL A 90 1.67 -6.28 -1.96
N GLU A 91 1.81 -7.59 -1.79
CA GLU A 91 1.11 -8.32 -0.72
C GLU A 91 1.81 -8.12 0.64
N GLY A 92 1.13 -7.47 1.58
CA GLY A 92 1.57 -7.28 2.95
C GLY A 92 1.38 -8.51 3.84
N ASN A 93 1.49 -8.33 5.16
CA ASN A 93 1.29 -9.42 6.11
C ASN A 93 -0.19 -9.68 6.42
N HIS A 94 -1.06 -8.73 6.16
CA HIS A 94 -2.51 -8.84 6.30
C HIS A 94 -3.22 -9.44 5.08
N GLU A 95 -2.50 -9.63 3.98
CA GLU A 95 -3.01 -10.24 2.75
C GLU A 95 -2.39 -11.62 2.53
N VAL A 96 -3.19 -12.53 1.99
CA VAL A 96 -2.81 -13.91 1.69
C VAL A 96 -3.35 -14.33 0.33
N HIS A 97 -2.45 -14.76 -0.57
CA HIS A 97 -2.79 -15.26 -1.90
C HIS A 97 -3.61 -14.27 -2.75
N MET A 98 -3.21 -12.99 -2.76
CA MET A 98 -3.91 -11.94 -3.51
C MET A 98 -3.86 -12.17 -5.03
N ASP A 99 -2.86 -12.85 -5.54
CA ASP A 99 -2.76 -13.30 -6.94
C ASP A 99 -3.96 -14.16 -7.38
N ARG A 100 -4.71 -14.72 -6.43
CA ARG A 100 -5.92 -15.53 -6.65
C ARG A 100 -7.22 -14.74 -6.53
N SER A 101 -7.16 -13.45 -6.29
CA SER A 101 -8.36 -12.60 -6.16
C SER A 101 -9.19 -12.50 -7.43
N GLY A 102 -8.56 -12.71 -8.59
CA GLY A 102 -9.21 -12.58 -9.90
C GLY A 102 -9.39 -11.12 -10.35
N TRP A 103 -8.68 -10.18 -9.76
CA TRP A 103 -8.74 -8.77 -10.15
C TRP A 103 -8.01 -8.53 -11.46
N ALA A 104 -8.75 -8.10 -12.47
CA ALA A 104 -8.23 -7.89 -13.80
C ALA A 104 -7.31 -6.66 -13.87
N GLY A 105 -6.21 -6.78 -14.60
CA GLY A 105 -5.28 -5.67 -14.85
C GLY A 105 -4.41 -5.28 -13.66
N VAL A 106 -4.39 -6.08 -12.59
CA VAL A 106 -3.56 -5.87 -11.41
C VAL A 106 -2.35 -6.80 -11.46
N GLU A 107 -1.16 -6.24 -11.33
CA GLU A 107 0.10 -6.96 -11.13
C GLU A 107 0.28 -7.27 -9.64
N PHE A 108 0.33 -8.53 -9.26
CA PHE A 108 0.53 -8.95 -7.86
C PHE A 108 1.98 -9.26 -7.59
N VAL A 109 2.55 -8.61 -6.58
CA VAL A 109 3.90 -8.83 -6.07
C VAL A 109 3.81 -9.56 -4.74
N LEU A 110 4.18 -10.83 -4.72
CA LEU A 110 4.18 -11.68 -3.51
C LEU A 110 5.57 -11.76 -2.86
N ALA A 111 6.56 -11.20 -3.53
CA ALA A 111 7.94 -11.16 -3.07
C ALA A 111 8.16 -10.09 -1.99
N LYS A 112 9.31 -10.18 -1.32
CA LYS A 112 9.75 -9.19 -0.32
C LYS A 112 9.84 -7.78 -0.91
N ASP A 113 10.27 -7.69 -2.15
CA ASP A 113 10.64 -6.44 -2.81
C ASP A 113 9.95 -6.30 -4.17
N PHE A 114 9.67 -5.06 -4.49
CA PHE A 114 9.25 -4.62 -5.80
C PHE A 114 10.16 -3.46 -6.23
N ALA A 115 10.55 -3.45 -7.48
CA ALA A 115 11.34 -2.38 -8.06
C ALA A 115 10.70 -1.90 -9.35
N LEU A 116 10.68 -0.59 -9.54
CA LEU A 116 10.21 0.01 -10.78
C LEU A 116 11.15 1.11 -11.24
N THR A 117 11.12 1.39 -12.54
CA THR A 117 11.75 2.55 -13.14
C THR A 117 10.66 3.41 -13.74
N LEU A 118 10.59 4.66 -13.36
CA LEU A 118 9.66 5.63 -13.93
C LEU A 118 10.14 6.06 -15.33
N ARG A 119 9.25 6.61 -16.15
CA ARG A 119 9.61 7.12 -17.49
C ARG A 119 10.66 8.22 -17.43
N SER A 120 10.71 8.95 -16.33
CA SER A 120 11.72 9.99 -16.07
C SER A 120 13.12 9.42 -15.77
N GLY A 121 13.24 8.11 -15.54
CA GLY A 121 14.49 7.39 -15.32
C GLY A 121 14.75 7.02 -13.87
N GLU A 122 14.04 7.57 -12.90
CA GLU A 122 14.21 7.26 -11.48
C GLU A 122 13.87 5.80 -11.19
N ARG A 123 14.74 5.15 -10.44
CA ARG A 123 14.59 3.76 -10.00
C ARG A 123 14.21 3.73 -8.54
N ILE A 124 13.05 3.15 -8.27
CA ILE A 124 12.45 3.13 -6.94
C ILE A 124 12.32 1.67 -6.47
N LYS A 125 12.85 1.40 -5.28
CA LYS A 125 12.69 0.11 -4.61
C LYS A 125 11.63 0.23 -3.53
N ILE A 126 10.65 -0.66 -3.56
CA ILE A 126 9.46 -0.61 -2.70
C ILE A 126 9.31 -1.93 -1.96
N THR A 127 9.03 -1.86 -0.68
CA THR A 127 8.67 -3.03 0.15
C THR A 127 7.52 -2.68 1.08
N GLN A 128 6.70 -3.68 1.39
CA GLN A 128 5.75 -3.52 2.49
C GLN A 128 6.51 -3.39 3.82
N GLY A 129 7.63 -4.10 4.02
CA GLY A 129 8.54 -3.88 5.14
C GLY A 129 8.50 -4.93 6.24
N ASP A 130 7.50 -5.78 6.28
CA ASP A 130 7.32 -6.82 7.30
C ASP A 130 8.50 -7.81 7.39
N LEU A 131 9.24 -7.99 6.30
CA LEU A 131 10.39 -8.89 6.22
C LEU A 131 11.76 -8.19 6.34
N ILE A 132 11.79 -6.87 6.55
CA ILE A 132 13.05 -6.11 6.52
C ILE A 132 13.97 -6.46 7.69
N THR A 133 13.40 -6.75 8.87
CA THR A 133 14.14 -7.04 10.10
C THR A 133 14.62 -8.48 10.22
N GLU A 134 14.26 -9.34 9.28
CA GLU A 134 14.76 -10.72 9.17
C GLU A 134 14.57 -11.62 10.42
N ASP A 135 13.49 -11.43 11.18
CA ASP A 135 13.14 -12.33 12.28
C ASP A 135 12.82 -13.75 11.76
N PRO A 136 13.62 -14.78 12.09
CA PRO A 136 13.43 -16.13 11.57
C PRO A 136 12.09 -16.77 11.98
N LEU A 137 11.63 -16.50 13.20
CA LEU A 137 10.35 -17.02 13.70
C LEU A 137 9.18 -16.39 12.96
N TYR A 138 9.23 -15.07 12.79
CA TYR A 138 8.23 -14.36 12.02
C TYR A 138 8.16 -14.87 10.57
N ARG A 139 9.31 -15.04 9.91
CA ARG A 139 9.41 -15.59 8.55
C ARG A 139 8.81 -16.99 8.46
N ALA A 140 9.10 -17.85 9.43
CA ALA A 140 8.56 -19.21 9.46
C ALA A 140 7.04 -19.21 9.63
N CYS A 141 6.49 -18.42 10.56
CA CYS A 141 5.05 -18.26 10.77
C CYS A 141 4.36 -17.69 9.53
N ARG A 142 4.92 -16.63 8.94
CA ARG A 142 4.41 -16.02 7.70
C ARG A 142 4.42 -17.03 6.56
N GLY A 143 5.51 -17.77 6.40
CA GLY A 143 5.63 -18.80 5.37
C GLY A 143 4.60 -19.92 5.55
N LEU A 144 4.32 -20.34 6.79
CA LEU A 144 3.27 -21.32 7.08
C LEU A 144 1.88 -20.80 6.70
N ILE A 145 1.54 -19.57 7.11
CA ILE A 145 0.23 -18.94 6.80
C ILE A 145 0.05 -18.78 5.29
N LYS A 146 1.10 -18.39 4.57
CA LYS A 146 1.08 -18.21 3.11
C LYS A 146 1.35 -19.51 2.33
N SER A 147 1.45 -20.65 3.01
CA SER A 147 1.68 -21.94 2.35
C SER A 147 0.45 -22.45 1.60
N GLN A 148 0.67 -23.31 0.59
CA GLN A 148 -0.41 -24.00 -0.12
C GLN A 148 -1.22 -24.92 0.79
N PHE A 149 -0.61 -25.43 1.86
CA PHE A 149 -1.31 -26.23 2.86
C PHE A 149 -2.32 -25.39 3.65
N ALA A 150 -1.88 -24.24 4.20
CA ALA A 150 -2.76 -23.32 4.90
C ALA A 150 -3.88 -22.80 3.97
N ARG A 151 -3.58 -22.53 2.69
CA ARG A 151 -4.55 -22.16 1.68
C ARG A 151 -5.66 -23.21 1.53
N ARG A 152 -5.29 -24.49 1.38
CA ARG A 152 -6.27 -25.56 1.26
C ARG A 152 -7.12 -25.70 2.53
N ALA A 153 -6.48 -25.65 3.71
CA ALA A 153 -7.18 -25.72 4.99
C ALA A 153 -8.17 -24.57 5.17
N ALA A 154 -7.76 -23.34 4.85
CA ALA A 154 -8.62 -22.16 4.92
C ALA A 154 -9.84 -22.24 3.98
N GLY A 155 -9.73 -22.96 2.87
CA GLY A 155 -10.85 -23.21 1.94
C GLY A 155 -12.05 -23.94 2.56
N TYR A 156 -11.84 -24.68 3.66
CA TYR A 156 -12.91 -25.36 4.40
C TYR A 156 -13.53 -24.48 5.50
N ILE A 157 -12.95 -23.32 5.81
CA ILE A 157 -13.46 -22.40 6.82
C ILE A 157 -14.41 -21.40 6.19
N PRO A 158 -15.65 -21.23 6.68
CA PRO A 158 -16.54 -20.19 6.20
C PRO A 158 -15.87 -18.82 6.30
N GLY A 159 -15.83 -18.06 5.20
CA GLY A 159 -15.08 -16.81 5.13
C GLY A 159 -15.49 -15.76 6.17
N GLY A 160 -16.77 -15.75 6.58
CA GLY A 160 -17.22 -14.87 7.66
C GLY A 160 -16.62 -15.21 9.03
N TRP A 161 -16.34 -16.48 9.30
CA TRP A 161 -15.67 -16.91 10.53
C TRP A 161 -14.18 -16.51 10.52
N LEU A 162 -13.55 -16.69 9.37
CA LEU A 162 -12.17 -16.27 9.17
C LEU A 162 -12.04 -14.75 9.31
N ASP A 163 -12.99 -14.00 8.79
CA ASP A 163 -13.07 -12.54 8.90
C ASP A 163 -13.25 -12.09 10.36
N ALA A 164 -14.20 -12.68 11.10
CA ALA A 164 -14.42 -12.38 12.51
C ALA A 164 -13.20 -12.70 13.39
N TYR A 165 -12.54 -13.83 13.12
CA TYR A 165 -11.31 -14.22 13.80
C TYR A 165 -10.18 -13.21 13.52
N SER A 166 -9.96 -12.86 12.26
CA SER A 166 -8.91 -11.93 11.86
C SER A 166 -9.11 -10.52 12.42
N LEU A 167 -10.35 -10.02 12.42
CA LEU A 167 -10.69 -8.73 13.03
C LEU A 167 -10.40 -8.68 14.53
N ARG A 168 -10.65 -9.80 15.24
CA ARG A 168 -10.32 -9.91 16.66
C ARG A 168 -8.81 -9.86 16.87
N HIS A 169 -8.03 -10.57 16.06
CA HIS A 169 -6.57 -10.58 16.13
C HIS A 169 -5.95 -9.24 15.71
N ALA A 170 -6.44 -8.60 14.67
CA ALA A 170 -6.00 -7.27 14.25
C ALA A 170 -6.22 -6.22 15.36
N LYS A 171 -7.33 -6.33 16.10
CA LYS A 171 -7.61 -5.45 17.23
C LYS A 171 -6.62 -5.66 18.39
N ILE A 172 -6.26 -6.90 18.68
CA ILE A 172 -5.27 -7.25 19.69
C ILE A 172 -3.86 -6.79 19.25
N SER A 173 -3.48 -7.03 18.00
CA SER A 173 -2.17 -6.63 17.45
C SER A 173 -1.97 -5.12 17.53
N ARG A 174 -2.98 -4.33 17.15
CA ARG A 174 -2.94 -2.84 17.23
C ARG A 174 -2.92 -2.31 18.66
N SER A 175 -3.45 -3.06 19.63
CA SER A 175 -3.42 -2.66 21.05
C SER A 175 -2.07 -2.96 21.73
N GLN A 176 -1.23 -3.77 21.11
CA GLN A 176 0.09 -4.06 21.66
C GLN A 176 1.06 -2.94 21.27
N ASP A 177 1.62 -2.27 22.30
CA ASP A 177 2.67 -1.22 22.17
C ASP A 177 3.99 -1.73 21.51
N ARG A 178 3.97 -2.89 20.88
CA ARG A 178 5.13 -3.54 20.27
C ARG A 178 5.81 -2.65 19.23
N TYR A 179 5.03 -1.85 18.51
CA TYR A 179 5.57 -0.90 17.52
C TYR A 179 6.22 0.34 18.14
N ARG A 180 5.82 0.72 19.36
CA ARG A 180 6.43 1.84 20.09
C ARG A 180 7.79 1.49 20.71
N THR A 181 8.06 0.18 20.92
CA THR A 181 9.32 -0.31 21.49
C THR A 181 10.29 -0.87 20.46
N LEU A 182 9.93 -0.84 19.16
CA LEU A 182 10.83 -1.24 18.08
C LEU A 182 12.06 -0.33 18.08
N ASN A 183 13.23 -0.94 17.95
CA ASN A 183 14.46 -0.19 17.75
C ASN A 183 14.43 0.41 16.33
N HIS A 184 13.90 1.62 16.21
CA HIS A 184 13.75 2.35 14.95
C HIS A 184 15.08 2.43 14.20
N GLN A 185 16.19 2.59 14.90
CA GLN A 185 17.50 2.64 14.27
C GLN A 185 17.84 1.35 13.54
N ARG A 186 17.60 0.20 14.15
CA ARG A 186 17.82 -1.10 13.50
C ARG A 186 16.99 -1.28 12.24
N ILE A 187 15.73 -0.80 12.24
CA ILE A 187 14.85 -0.86 11.07
C ILE A 187 15.41 0.04 9.97
N LEU A 188 15.81 1.27 10.31
CA LEU A 188 16.38 2.22 9.37
C LEU A 188 17.69 1.70 8.77
N ASP A 189 18.57 1.13 9.59
CA ASP A 189 19.84 0.57 9.11
C ASP A 189 19.61 -0.62 8.16
N ALA A 190 18.66 -1.50 8.49
CA ALA A 190 18.27 -2.61 7.61
C ALA A 190 17.64 -2.09 6.30
N PHE A 191 16.85 -1.03 6.37
CA PHE A 191 16.22 -0.40 5.22
C PHE A 191 17.25 0.27 4.31
N ARG A 192 18.20 1.02 4.88
CA ARG A 192 19.31 1.62 4.15
C ARG A 192 20.12 0.55 3.42
N ALA A 193 20.57 -0.47 4.14
CA ALA A 193 21.31 -1.58 3.57
C ALA A 193 20.55 -2.25 2.43
N TRP A 194 19.25 -2.51 2.62
CA TRP A 194 18.41 -3.13 1.60
C TRP A 194 18.27 -2.27 0.33
N VAL A 195 18.16 -0.95 0.45
CA VAL A 195 18.12 -0.06 -0.73
C VAL A 195 19.48 0.00 -1.42
N ASP A 196 20.58 -0.07 -0.64
CA ASP A 196 21.95 0.00 -1.15
C ASP A 196 22.41 -1.27 -1.87
N GLU A 197 21.74 -2.42 -1.69
CA GLU A 197 21.99 -3.65 -2.44
C GLU A 197 21.84 -3.51 -3.96
N GLY A 198 21.26 -2.40 -4.43
CA GLY A 198 21.05 -2.14 -5.85
C GLY A 198 21.30 -0.69 -6.23
N ALA A 199 21.31 -0.43 -7.53
CA ALA A 199 21.47 0.92 -8.06
C ALA A 199 20.12 1.63 -8.13
N PHE A 200 19.45 1.85 -7.00
CA PHE A 200 18.18 2.56 -6.87
C PHE A 200 18.42 4.01 -6.44
N ASP A 201 17.56 4.90 -6.89
CA ASP A 201 17.58 6.30 -6.48
C ASP A 201 16.79 6.47 -5.19
N HIS A 202 15.63 5.83 -5.08
CA HIS A 202 14.74 5.96 -3.92
C HIS A 202 14.39 4.60 -3.32
N GLY A 203 14.09 4.61 -2.01
CA GLY A 203 13.50 3.48 -1.29
C GLY A 203 12.21 3.88 -0.59
N ILE A 204 11.19 3.02 -0.65
CA ILE A 204 9.91 3.24 0.04
C ILE A 204 9.56 2.01 0.86
N ILE A 205 9.20 2.23 2.13
CA ILE A 205 8.79 1.19 3.08
C ILE A 205 7.47 1.55 3.76
N GLY A 206 6.58 0.58 3.93
CA GLY A 206 5.36 0.67 4.74
C GLY A 206 5.51 0.02 6.12
N HIS A 207 4.42 -0.54 6.67
CA HIS A 207 4.34 -1.41 7.85
C HIS A 207 4.60 -0.75 9.21
N PHE A 208 5.54 0.19 9.30
CA PHE A 208 5.98 0.73 10.60
C PHE A 208 5.14 1.92 11.06
N HIS A 209 4.27 2.45 10.24
CA HIS A 209 3.34 3.53 10.53
C HIS A 209 4.00 4.81 11.06
N VAL A 210 5.26 5.03 10.73
CA VAL A 210 6.02 6.20 11.14
C VAL A 210 6.44 6.97 9.89
N PRO A 211 5.93 8.19 9.68
CA PRO A 211 6.38 9.00 8.55
C PRO A 211 7.85 9.34 8.72
N TYR A 212 8.64 9.01 7.72
CA TYR A 212 10.07 9.23 7.72
C TYR A 212 10.53 9.61 6.32
N ALA A 213 11.46 10.54 6.25
CA ALA A 213 12.13 10.89 5.01
C ALA A 213 13.57 11.31 5.31
N GLU A 214 14.54 10.71 4.63
CA GLU A 214 15.94 11.14 4.70
C GLU A 214 16.59 11.13 3.32
N PRO A 215 17.54 12.05 3.04
CA PRO A 215 18.41 11.94 1.89
C PRO A 215 19.28 10.68 1.95
N ARG A 216 19.55 10.08 0.81
CA ARG A 216 20.53 9.00 0.73
C ARG A 216 21.95 9.54 0.86
N HIS A 217 22.74 8.96 1.77
CA HIS A 217 24.14 9.36 1.93
C HIS A 217 24.96 9.08 0.66
N GLY A 218 25.63 10.13 0.15
CA GLY A 218 26.52 10.03 -1.01
C GLY A 218 25.84 9.73 -2.36
N ARG A 219 24.52 9.81 -2.44
CA ARG A 219 23.73 9.59 -3.66
C ARG A 219 22.58 10.58 -3.74
N SER A 220 22.09 10.84 -4.96
CA SER A 220 20.78 11.51 -5.13
C SER A 220 19.67 10.57 -4.70
N GLY A 221 18.59 11.13 -4.10
CA GLY A 221 17.38 10.38 -3.78
C GLY A 221 17.01 10.38 -2.31
N LEU A 222 15.91 9.71 -2.00
CA LEU A 222 15.29 9.70 -0.68
C LEU A 222 14.98 8.26 -0.22
N LEU A 223 15.09 8.05 1.09
CA LEU A 223 14.51 6.92 1.80
C LEU A 223 13.24 7.38 2.50
N LEU A 224 12.12 6.73 2.22
CA LEU A 224 10.79 7.15 2.63
C LEU A 224 10.07 6.02 3.37
N SER A 225 9.49 6.32 4.53
CA SER A 225 8.50 5.46 5.17
C SER A 225 7.12 6.10 5.03
N VAL A 226 6.13 5.28 4.67
CA VAL A 226 4.75 5.73 4.48
C VAL A 226 4.04 5.78 5.82
N ASP A 227 3.22 6.82 6.01
CA ASP A 227 2.39 6.97 7.20
C ASP A 227 1.15 6.06 7.15
N SER A 228 0.62 5.72 8.33
CA SER A 228 -0.64 4.98 8.44
C SER A 228 -1.84 5.83 8.01
N TRP A 229 -2.94 5.15 7.70
CA TRP A 229 -4.21 5.81 7.38
C TRP A 229 -5.03 6.24 8.62
N ASP A 230 -4.40 6.42 9.78
CA ASP A 230 -5.02 7.19 10.86
C ASP A 230 -5.29 8.62 10.41
N ARG A 231 -4.39 9.13 9.55
CA ARG A 231 -4.62 10.30 8.70
C ARG A 231 -4.53 9.85 7.25
N PRO A 232 -5.69 9.60 6.56
CA PRO A 232 -5.68 9.06 5.21
C PRO A 232 -4.82 9.87 4.26
N ASN A 233 -3.87 9.20 3.62
CA ASN A 233 -2.87 9.84 2.77
C ASN A 233 -2.39 8.92 1.64
N ALA A 234 -1.80 9.52 0.62
CA ALA A 234 -1.05 8.82 -0.41
C ALA A 234 0.29 9.51 -0.64
N LEU A 235 1.32 8.74 -0.92
CA LEU A 235 2.59 9.27 -1.38
C LEU A 235 2.53 9.39 -2.90
N ILE A 236 2.91 10.55 -3.45
CA ILE A 236 3.01 10.75 -4.89
C ILE A 236 4.41 11.19 -5.28
N TYR A 237 4.82 10.84 -6.51
CA TYR A 237 6.02 11.39 -7.15
C TYR A 237 5.60 12.20 -8.37
N ARG A 238 5.88 13.49 -8.34
CA ARG A 238 5.51 14.44 -9.38
C ARG A 238 6.60 15.49 -9.55
N ASP A 239 6.97 15.80 -10.78
CA ASP A 239 7.94 16.86 -11.14
C ASP A 239 9.30 16.70 -10.39
N GLY A 240 9.79 15.47 -10.27
CA GLY A 240 11.06 15.18 -9.60
C GLY A 240 10.99 15.19 -8.06
N GLN A 241 9.81 15.28 -7.46
CA GLN A 241 9.65 15.42 -6.02
C GLN A 241 8.59 14.49 -5.44
N PHE A 242 8.84 13.97 -4.24
CA PHE A 242 7.82 13.30 -3.44
C PHE A 242 6.96 14.30 -2.69
N GLN A 243 5.66 14.06 -2.71
CA GLN A 243 4.67 14.82 -1.98
C GLN A 243 3.73 13.84 -1.25
N ARG A 244 3.23 14.25 -0.09
CA ARG A 244 2.14 13.56 0.60
C ARG A 244 0.83 14.24 0.26
N VAL A 245 -0.13 13.46 -0.20
CA VAL A 245 -1.49 13.92 -0.49
C VAL A 245 -2.40 13.47 0.65
N HIS A 246 -3.05 14.41 1.30
CA HIS A 246 -4.03 14.15 2.35
C HIS A 246 -5.43 13.99 1.77
N LEU A 247 -6.11 12.93 2.20
CA LEU A 247 -7.47 12.57 1.79
C LEU A 247 -8.42 12.90 2.95
N GLN A 248 -9.29 13.88 2.74
CA GLN A 248 -10.19 14.34 3.81
C GLN A 248 -11.55 13.64 3.75
N GLU A 249 -12.33 13.95 2.71
CA GLU A 249 -13.62 13.33 2.41
C GLU A 249 -13.72 13.10 0.90
N PRO A 250 -14.49 12.09 0.44
CA PRO A 250 -14.66 11.83 -0.98
C PRO A 250 -15.17 13.08 -1.74
N GLY A 251 -14.55 13.37 -2.87
CA GLY A 251 -14.90 14.50 -3.74
C GLY A 251 -14.29 15.84 -3.32
N LEU A 252 -13.69 15.97 -2.13
CA LEU A 252 -12.96 17.19 -1.76
C LEU A 252 -11.60 17.28 -2.48
N PRO A 253 -11.06 18.49 -2.70
CA PRO A 253 -9.74 18.68 -3.27
C PRO A 253 -8.66 17.93 -2.50
N PHE A 254 -7.69 17.40 -3.22
CA PHE A 254 -6.50 16.80 -2.61
C PHE A 254 -5.57 17.91 -2.09
N VAL A 255 -5.12 17.79 -0.85
CA VAL A 255 -4.13 18.70 -0.26
C VAL A 255 -2.78 18.02 -0.32
N ALA A 256 -1.89 18.53 -1.17
CA ALA A 256 -0.53 18.01 -1.31
C ALA A 256 0.46 18.88 -0.52
N GLU A 257 1.37 18.22 0.20
CA GLU A 257 2.49 18.85 0.86
C GLU A 257 3.81 18.17 0.45
N PRO A 258 4.90 18.91 0.28
CA PRO A 258 6.21 18.33 0.02
C PRO A 258 6.61 17.39 1.17
N VAL A 259 7.20 16.24 0.81
CA VAL A 259 7.87 15.40 1.81
C VAL A 259 9.23 16.04 2.10
N VAL A 260 9.32 16.75 3.22
CA VAL A 260 10.55 17.41 3.67
C VAL A 260 11.37 16.42 4.49
N SER A 261 12.69 16.39 4.24
CA SER A 261 13.60 15.63 5.11
C SER A 261 13.50 16.14 6.56
N LEU A 262 13.29 15.23 7.49
CA LEU A 262 13.26 15.55 8.93
C LEU A 262 14.65 15.85 9.50
N PHE A 263 15.68 15.82 8.65
CA PHE A 263 17.09 15.99 9.01
C PHE A 263 17.77 17.07 8.15
N SER A 264 17.15 18.26 8.07
CA SER A 264 17.80 19.46 7.52
C SER A 264 18.42 20.29 8.63
#